data_68b0bc0deeec184b2236e5e940f934f2
#
_entry.id   68b0bc0deeec184b2236e5e940f934f2
#
_cell.length_a   1.000
_cell.length_b   1.000
_cell.length_c   1.000
_cell.angle_alpha   90.00
_cell.angle_beta   90.00
_cell.angle_gamma   90.00
#
_symmetry.space_group_name_H-M   'P 1'
#
loop_
_entity.id
_entity.type
_entity.pdbx_description
1 polymer ?
#
loop_
_entity_poly.entity_id
_entity_poly.type
_entity_poly.pdbx_seq_one_letter_code
_entity_poly.pdbx_strand_id
1 'polypeptide(L)'
;MSAERVIANTLRLAQADLDAARLLHAGKNRYAIYHCEQAAEKIIKAVLTSEGVHANIKHQLDDMVKQVPDANPLKSLLKKIEHLAAYATTYRYATTSGNIKPSPDDTTLEADMAGVNAALSAAVTAFGVDLSKQDQPARTAKAPR
;
A
#
# COMPACT_ATOMS: atom_id res chain seq x y z
N MET A 1 4.09 -22.85 0.22
CA MET A 1 4.29 -21.46 -0.27
C MET A 1 5.08 -20.70 0.78
N SER A 2 6.19 -20.11 0.41
CA SER A 2 7.04 -19.40 1.37
C SER A 2 6.52 -17.99 1.63
N ALA A 3 6.67 -17.53 2.88
CA ALA A 3 6.34 -16.16 3.25
C ALA A 3 7.17 -15.16 2.44
N GLU A 4 8.45 -15.47 2.19
CA GLU A 4 9.35 -14.62 1.41
C GLU A 4 8.83 -14.39 -0.01
N ARG A 5 8.27 -15.40 -0.63
CA ARG A 5 7.70 -15.27 -1.97
C ARG A 5 6.41 -14.45 -1.97
N VAL A 6 5.56 -14.66 -0.97
CA VAL A 6 4.33 -13.89 -0.81
C VAL A 6 4.65 -12.40 -0.60
N ILE A 7 5.61 -12.11 0.29
CA ILE A 7 6.06 -10.75 0.56
C ILE A 7 6.56 -10.09 -0.73
N ALA A 8 7.47 -10.75 -1.45
CA ALA A 8 8.07 -10.19 -2.65
C ALA A 8 7.03 -9.89 -3.73
N ASN A 9 6.15 -10.85 -4.03
CA ASN A 9 5.14 -10.66 -5.06
C ASN A 9 4.05 -9.66 -4.66
N THR A 10 3.71 -9.60 -3.38
CA THR A 10 2.77 -8.58 -2.89
C THR A 10 3.36 -7.16 -3.08
N LEU A 11 4.66 -6.98 -2.82
CA LEU A 11 5.33 -5.70 -3.05
C LEU A 11 5.44 -5.37 -4.55
N ARG A 12 5.63 -6.35 -5.41
CA ARG A 12 5.59 -6.14 -6.87
C ARG A 12 4.23 -5.68 -7.35
N LEU A 13 3.16 -6.24 -6.80
CA LEU A 13 1.80 -5.79 -7.10
C LEU A 13 1.53 -4.40 -6.53
N ALA A 14 2.09 -4.06 -5.37
CA ALA A 14 2.02 -2.70 -4.83
C ALA A 14 2.71 -1.71 -5.77
N GLN A 15 3.87 -2.06 -6.32
CA GLN A 15 4.55 -1.22 -7.31
C GLN A 15 3.69 -1.01 -8.55
N ALA A 16 3.04 -2.06 -9.03
CA ALA A 16 2.15 -1.96 -10.19
C ALA A 16 0.97 -1.02 -9.91
N ASP A 17 0.37 -1.08 -8.72
CA ASP A 17 -0.68 -0.14 -8.33
C ASP A 17 -0.17 1.30 -8.23
N LEU A 18 1.03 1.51 -7.70
CA LEU A 18 1.61 2.85 -7.60
C LEU A 18 1.91 3.42 -8.99
N ASP A 19 2.44 2.59 -9.91
CA ASP A 19 2.66 2.99 -11.31
C ASP A 19 1.34 3.36 -11.99
N ALA A 20 0.28 2.58 -11.75
CA ALA A 20 -1.06 2.89 -12.27
C ALA A 20 -1.57 4.23 -11.70
N ALA A 21 -1.37 4.47 -10.40
CA ALA A 21 -1.76 5.73 -9.77
C ALA A 21 -1.07 6.92 -10.43
N ARG A 22 0.23 6.82 -10.68
CA ARG A 22 1.01 7.88 -11.34
C ARG A 22 0.52 8.14 -12.76
N LEU A 23 0.27 7.09 -13.52
CA LEU A 23 -0.23 7.20 -14.90
C LEU A 23 -1.61 7.85 -14.94
N LEU A 24 -2.52 7.43 -14.07
CA LEU A 24 -3.86 7.97 -13.98
C LEU A 24 -3.84 9.44 -13.52
N HIS A 25 -2.98 9.77 -12.58
CA HIS A 25 -2.82 11.15 -12.12
C HIS A 25 -2.32 12.07 -13.24
N ALA A 26 -1.34 11.61 -14.02
CA ALA A 26 -0.85 12.37 -15.18
C ALA A 26 -1.97 12.64 -16.18
N GLY A 27 -2.90 11.70 -16.35
CA GLY A 27 -4.08 11.85 -17.21
C GLY A 27 -5.28 12.52 -16.54
N LYS A 28 -5.11 13.06 -15.32
CA LYS A 28 -6.19 13.69 -14.54
C LYS A 28 -7.38 12.76 -14.30
N ASN A 29 -7.12 11.46 -14.16
CA ASN A 29 -8.16 10.47 -13.93
C ASN A 29 -8.37 10.32 -12.42
N ARG A 30 -9.63 10.40 -11.99
CA ARG A 30 -10.04 10.35 -10.57
C ARG A 30 -9.69 9.05 -9.86
N TYR A 31 -9.48 7.95 -10.59
CA TYR A 31 -9.17 6.65 -10.01
C TYR A 31 -7.69 6.52 -9.59
N ALA A 32 -6.87 7.54 -9.79
CA ALA A 32 -5.50 7.55 -9.31
C ALA A 32 -5.42 7.26 -7.80
N ILE A 33 -6.29 7.91 -7.01
CA ILE A 33 -6.28 7.74 -5.56
C ILE A 33 -6.68 6.32 -5.12
N TYR A 34 -7.56 5.67 -5.89
CA TYR A 34 -7.93 4.29 -5.61
C TYR A 34 -6.72 3.36 -5.74
N HIS A 35 -5.92 3.49 -6.80
CA HIS A 35 -4.73 2.66 -6.98
C HIS A 35 -3.65 3.00 -5.96
N CYS A 36 -3.57 4.25 -5.52
CA CYS A 36 -2.69 4.64 -4.43
C CYS A 36 -3.08 3.91 -3.13
N GLU A 37 -4.36 3.83 -2.81
CA GLU A 37 -4.88 3.09 -1.66
C GLU A 37 -4.60 1.59 -1.79
N GLN A 38 -4.79 1.01 -2.99
CA GLN A 38 -4.51 -0.40 -3.23
C GLN A 38 -3.02 -0.73 -3.03
N ALA A 39 -2.13 0.17 -3.44
CA ALA A 39 -0.71 0.00 -3.19
C ALA A 39 -0.41 0.01 -1.69
N ALA A 40 -0.99 0.95 -0.95
CA ALA A 40 -0.85 1.03 0.51
C ALA A 40 -1.31 -0.26 1.19
N GLU A 41 -2.47 -0.77 0.82
CA GLU A 41 -3.01 -2.02 1.36
C GLU A 41 -2.04 -3.18 1.17
N LYS A 42 -1.49 -3.32 -0.03
CA LYS A 42 -0.56 -4.40 -0.34
C LYS A 42 0.75 -4.28 0.46
N ILE A 43 1.28 -3.07 0.62
CA ILE A 43 2.49 -2.87 1.44
C ILE A 43 2.22 -3.28 2.89
N ILE A 44 1.10 -2.86 3.45
CA ILE A 44 0.71 -3.22 4.82
C ILE A 44 0.55 -4.73 4.96
N LYS A 45 -0.10 -5.37 4.00
CA LYS A 45 -0.26 -6.84 3.98
C LYS A 45 1.08 -7.57 3.93
N ALA A 46 2.04 -7.07 3.13
CA ALA A 46 3.37 -7.67 3.07
C ALA A 46 4.07 -7.61 4.43
N VAL A 47 3.96 -6.47 5.13
CA VAL A 47 4.55 -6.31 6.46
C VAL A 47 3.86 -7.23 7.48
N LEU A 48 2.52 -7.33 7.43
CA LEU A 48 1.78 -8.26 8.31
C LEU A 48 2.18 -9.71 8.04
N THR A 49 2.34 -10.09 6.77
CA THR A 49 2.84 -11.43 6.42
C THR A 49 4.19 -11.70 7.07
N SER A 50 5.08 -10.71 7.07
CA SER A 50 6.40 -10.83 7.72
C SER A 50 6.31 -11.06 9.22
N GLU A 51 5.24 -10.60 9.85
CA GLU A 51 5.00 -10.77 11.29
C GLU A 51 4.14 -12.02 11.58
N GLY A 52 3.81 -12.82 10.56
CA GLY A 52 2.97 -13.99 10.73
C GLY A 52 1.51 -13.68 11.02
N VAL A 53 1.07 -12.47 10.73
CA VAL A 53 -0.31 -12.03 10.94
C VAL A 53 -1.09 -12.20 9.65
N HIS A 54 -2.19 -12.95 9.72
CA HIS A 54 -3.09 -13.11 8.58
C HIS A 54 -4.17 -12.02 8.65
N ALA A 55 -4.07 -11.07 7.74
CA ALA A 55 -5.07 -10.02 7.64
C ALA A 55 -6.36 -10.58 7.03
N ASN A 56 -7.46 -10.35 7.68
CA ASN A 56 -8.79 -10.64 7.16
C ASN A 56 -9.15 -9.78 5.97
N ILE A 57 -10.05 -10.21 5.12
CA ILE A 57 -10.38 -9.57 3.84
C ILE A 57 -11.12 -8.22 3.98
N LYS A 58 -11.70 -7.93 5.14
CA LYS A 58 -12.52 -6.73 5.37
C LYS A 58 -11.77 -5.65 6.13
N HIS A 59 -10.70 -5.08 5.55
CA HIS A 59 -9.85 -4.25 6.38
C HIS A 59 -9.92 -2.78 6.10
N GLN A 60 -10.06 -2.07 7.19
CA GLN A 60 -9.60 -0.71 7.30
C GLN A 60 -8.07 -0.73 7.45
N LEU A 61 -7.35 0.11 6.70
CA LEU A 61 -5.89 0.13 6.77
C LEU A 61 -5.37 0.48 8.16
N ASP A 62 -6.06 1.36 8.88
CA ASP A 62 -5.70 1.73 10.25
C ASP A 62 -5.76 0.52 11.20
N ASP A 63 -6.77 -0.34 11.06
CA ASP A 63 -6.87 -1.56 11.86
C ASP A 63 -5.74 -2.54 11.52
N MET A 64 -5.37 -2.64 10.25
CA MET A 64 -4.25 -3.47 9.81
C MET A 64 -2.92 -2.97 10.39
N VAL A 65 -2.68 -1.67 10.35
CA VAL A 65 -1.45 -1.06 10.88
C VAL A 65 -1.35 -1.28 12.39
N LYS A 66 -2.47 -1.25 13.12
CA LYS A 66 -2.49 -1.55 14.57
C LYS A 66 -1.97 -2.95 14.88
N GLN A 67 -2.15 -3.90 13.98
CA GLN A 67 -1.67 -5.28 14.16
C GLN A 67 -0.17 -5.42 13.92
N VAL A 68 0.49 -4.42 13.35
CA VAL A 68 1.94 -4.42 13.19
C VAL A 68 2.57 -4.12 14.54
N PRO A 69 3.49 -4.97 15.05
CA PRO A 69 4.15 -4.71 16.34
C PRO A 69 4.89 -3.36 16.35
N ASP A 70 4.86 -2.68 17.50
CA ASP A 70 5.54 -1.39 17.66
C ASP A 70 7.04 -1.48 17.44
N ALA A 71 7.64 -2.64 17.69
CA ALA A 71 9.05 -2.88 17.43
C ALA A 71 9.42 -2.96 15.96
N ASN A 72 8.42 -3.09 15.07
CA ASN A 72 8.68 -3.15 13.62
C ASN A 72 9.09 -1.76 13.11
N PRO A 73 10.29 -1.61 12.54
CA PRO A 73 10.77 -0.29 12.09
C PRO A 73 9.97 0.32 10.94
N LEU A 74 9.17 -0.48 10.24
CA LEU A 74 8.34 0.01 9.14
C LEU A 74 7.02 0.63 9.60
N LYS A 75 6.60 0.39 10.85
CA LYS A 75 5.29 0.80 11.34
C LYS A 75 5.03 2.30 11.21
N SER A 76 6.04 3.14 11.48
CA SER A 76 5.89 4.59 11.40
C SER A 76 5.55 5.07 9.98
N LEU A 77 6.13 4.43 8.96
CA LEU A 77 5.80 4.75 7.57
C LEU A 77 4.40 4.27 7.20
N LEU A 78 3.97 3.13 7.72
CA LEU A 78 2.63 2.61 7.46
C LEU A 78 1.56 3.50 8.09
N LYS A 79 1.82 4.06 9.26
CA LYS A 79 0.91 5.02 9.90
C LYS A 79 0.66 6.26 9.04
N LYS A 80 1.65 6.68 8.27
CA LYS A 80 1.53 7.86 7.39
C LYS A 80 0.63 7.63 6.19
N ILE A 81 0.32 6.38 5.85
CA ILE A 81 -0.50 6.04 4.69
C ILE A 81 -1.83 5.37 5.07
N GLU A 82 -2.08 5.12 6.34
CA GLU A 82 -3.31 4.43 6.78
C GLU A 82 -4.59 5.25 6.50
N HIS A 83 -4.48 6.57 6.43
CA HIS A 83 -5.62 7.43 6.10
C HIS A 83 -6.19 7.16 4.70
N LEU A 84 -5.41 6.53 3.82
CA LEU A 84 -5.86 6.20 2.47
C LEU A 84 -7.05 5.21 2.47
N ALA A 85 -7.30 4.53 3.58
CA ALA A 85 -8.47 3.64 3.71
C ALA A 85 -9.78 4.33 3.32
N ALA A 86 -9.91 5.62 3.63
CA ALA A 86 -11.10 6.39 3.29
C ALA A 86 -11.35 6.48 1.78
N TYR A 87 -10.33 6.23 0.97
CA TYR A 87 -10.41 6.37 -0.49
C TYR A 87 -10.78 5.08 -1.22
N ALA A 88 -10.87 3.96 -0.51
CA ALA A 88 -11.14 2.65 -1.14
C ALA A 88 -12.47 2.64 -1.89
N THR A 89 -13.48 3.33 -1.40
CA THR A 89 -14.82 3.38 -2.01
C THR A 89 -15.27 4.79 -2.39
N THR A 90 -14.82 5.81 -1.64
CA THR A 90 -15.36 7.17 -1.69
C THR A 90 -15.38 7.77 -3.11
N TYR A 91 -14.36 7.52 -3.90
CA TYR A 91 -14.21 8.16 -5.22
C TYR A 91 -14.63 7.27 -6.38
N ARG A 92 -15.05 6.04 -6.10
CA ARG A 92 -15.49 5.08 -7.14
C ARG A 92 -17.00 5.07 -7.36
N TYR A 93 -17.76 5.56 -6.39
CA TYR A 93 -19.22 5.48 -6.40
C TYR A 93 -19.83 6.85 -6.13
N ALA A 94 -21.01 7.09 -6.70
CA ALA A 94 -21.77 8.27 -6.34
C ALA A 94 -22.14 8.24 -4.85
N THR A 95 -22.31 9.41 -4.25
CA THR A 95 -22.80 9.52 -2.88
C THR A 95 -24.25 9.03 -2.78
N THR A 96 -24.75 8.84 -1.55
CA THR A 96 -26.15 8.43 -1.34
C THR A 96 -27.14 9.46 -1.90
N SER A 97 -26.75 10.73 -2.03
CA SER A 97 -27.56 11.76 -2.69
C SER A 97 -27.37 11.83 -4.22
N GLY A 98 -26.58 10.90 -4.79
CA GLY A 98 -26.34 10.79 -6.22
C GLY A 98 -25.26 11.69 -6.78
N ASN A 99 -24.49 12.37 -5.93
CA ASN A 99 -23.44 13.30 -6.35
C ASN A 99 -22.11 12.58 -6.55
N ILE A 100 -21.30 13.12 -7.45
CA ILE A 100 -19.91 12.68 -7.64
C ILE A 100 -19.02 13.53 -6.73
N LYS A 101 -18.32 12.90 -5.79
CA LYS A 101 -17.39 13.61 -4.91
C LYS A 101 -16.12 13.97 -5.70
N PRO A 102 -15.65 15.24 -5.65
CA PRO A 102 -14.41 15.63 -6.31
C PRO A 102 -13.22 14.83 -5.78
N SER A 103 -12.28 14.51 -6.66
CA SER A 103 -11.01 13.90 -6.26
C SER A 103 -10.24 14.83 -5.33
N PRO A 104 -9.33 14.29 -4.49
CA PRO A 104 -8.39 15.15 -3.76
C PRO A 104 -7.60 16.03 -4.73
N ASP A 105 -7.15 17.19 -4.27
CA ASP A 105 -6.34 18.06 -5.10
C ASP A 105 -4.97 17.44 -5.43
N ASP A 106 -4.28 17.99 -6.42
CA ASP A 106 -3.00 17.46 -6.90
C ASP A 106 -1.96 17.41 -5.78
N THR A 107 -1.90 18.42 -4.93
CA THR A 107 -0.94 18.48 -3.81
C THR A 107 -1.16 17.33 -2.83
N THR A 108 -2.42 17.10 -2.46
CA THR A 108 -2.79 15.99 -1.55
C THR A 108 -2.45 14.65 -2.16
N LEU A 109 -2.84 14.43 -3.43
CA LEU A 109 -2.60 13.17 -4.11
C LEU A 109 -1.10 12.89 -4.30
N GLU A 110 -0.33 13.91 -4.68
CA GLU A 110 1.12 13.77 -4.84
C GLU A 110 1.80 13.46 -3.51
N ALA A 111 1.36 14.08 -2.41
CA ALA A 111 1.87 13.77 -1.07
C ALA A 111 1.55 12.31 -0.68
N ASP A 112 0.35 11.85 -0.98
CA ASP A 112 -0.06 10.47 -0.70
C ASP A 112 0.75 9.47 -1.52
N MET A 113 0.97 9.73 -2.82
CA MET A 113 1.82 8.88 -3.66
C MET A 113 3.26 8.85 -3.15
N ALA A 114 3.79 9.99 -2.70
CA ALA A 114 5.14 10.05 -2.12
C ALA A 114 5.23 9.23 -0.82
N GLY A 115 4.21 9.28 0.02
CA GLY A 115 4.15 8.48 1.25
C GLY A 115 4.11 6.99 0.96
N VAL A 116 3.31 6.58 -0.01
CA VAL A 116 3.24 5.17 -0.44
C VAL A 116 4.58 4.73 -1.03
N ASN A 117 5.20 5.56 -1.86
CA ASN A 117 6.50 5.24 -2.43
C ASN A 117 7.58 5.08 -1.35
N ALA A 118 7.57 5.93 -0.33
CA ALA A 118 8.51 5.83 0.79
C ALA A 118 8.34 4.51 1.55
N ALA A 119 7.09 4.12 1.83
CA ALA A 119 6.78 2.86 2.50
C ALA A 119 7.20 1.65 1.64
N LEU A 120 6.92 1.69 0.34
CA LEU A 120 7.31 0.62 -0.59
C LEU A 120 8.83 0.47 -0.63
N SER A 121 9.56 1.57 -0.79
CA SER A 121 11.03 1.55 -0.86
C SER A 121 11.63 1.00 0.43
N ALA A 122 11.11 1.40 1.57
CA ALA A 122 11.58 0.90 2.87
C ALA A 122 11.32 -0.61 3.01
N ALA A 123 10.14 -1.09 2.61
CA ALA A 123 9.81 -2.51 2.66
C ALA A 123 10.69 -3.33 1.69
N VAL A 124 10.88 -2.86 0.48
CA VAL A 124 11.74 -3.51 -0.52
C VAL A 124 13.17 -3.66 0.04
N THR A 125 13.70 -2.63 0.67
CA THR A 125 15.02 -2.67 1.29
C THR A 125 15.04 -3.64 2.47
N ALA A 126 14.05 -3.55 3.36
CA ALA A 126 13.99 -4.36 4.58
C ALA A 126 13.93 -5.87 4.28
N PHE A 127 13.19 -6.25 3.25
CA PHE A 127 13.00 -7.66 2.89
C PHE A 127 13.93 -8.13 1.77
N GLY A 128 14.76 -7.25 1.22
CA GLY A 128 15.68 -7.62 0.15
C GLY A 128 14.97 -8.13 -1.10
N VAL A 129 14.01 -7.36 -1.61
CA VAL A 129 13.21 -7.72 -2.79
C VAL A 129 13.80 -7.05 -4.03
N ASP A 130 13.96 -7.85 -5.09
CA ASP A 130 14.23 -7.33 -6.43
C ASP A 130 12.91 -7.22 -7.19
N LEU A 131 12.42 -5.99 -7.34
CA LEU A 131 11.12 -5.75 -7.99
C LEU A 131 11.11 -6.15 -9.47
N SER A 132 12.28 -6.21 -10.12
CA SER A 132 12.40 -6.54 -11.54
C SER A 132 12.31 -8.04 -11.83
N LYS A 133 12.41 -8.89 -10.81
CA LYS A 133 12.47 -10.35 -10.98
C LYS A 133 11.25 -11.01 -10.37
N GLN A 134 10.20 -11.14 -11.18
CA GLN A 134 8.96 -11.78 -10.76
C GLN A 134 9.22 -13.17 -10.19
N ASP A 135 8.49 -13.51 -9.14
CA ASP A 135 8.54 -14.78 -8.41
C ASP A 135 9.83 -15.06 -7.63
N GLN A 136 10.85 -14.21 -7.72
CA GLN A 136 12.01 -14.33 -6.86
C GLN A 136 11.62 -14.01 -5.42
N PRO A 137 11.86 -14.89 -4.43
CA PRO A 137 11.53 -14.62 -3.04
C PRO A 137 12.33 -13.45 -2.46
N ALA A 138 11.78 -12.81 -1.43
CA ALA A 138 12.53 -11.87 -0.61
C ALA A 138 13.72 -12.60 0.05
N ARG A 139 14.77 -11.87 0.38
CA ARG A 139 15.94 -12.45 1.07
C ARG A 139 15.60 -12.85 2.50
N THR A 140 14.68 -12.16 3.11
CA THR A 140 14.24 -12.44 4.47
C THR A 140 12.75 -12.14 4.61
N ALA A 141 12.08 -12.87 5.49
CA ALA A 141 10.70 -12.59 5.90
C ALA A 141 10.65 -11.73 7.17
N LYS A 142 11.80 -11.29 7.71
CA LYS A 142 11.85 -10.48 8.94
C LYS A 142 12.42 -9.12 8.63
N ALA A 143 11.68 -8.06 9.02
CA ALA A 143 12.23 -6.72 8.99
C ALA A 143 13.35 -6.59 10.05
N PRO A 144 14.46 -5.93 9.73
CA PRO A 144 15.51 -5.68 10.73
C PRO A 144 14.96 -4.86 11.90
N ARG A 145 15.35 -5.22 13.10
CA ARG A 145 14.90 -4.55 14.32
C ARG A 145 16.03 -3.69 14.90
#